data_636baa36cc38f197293582ad7c67d1d0
#
_entry.id   636baa36cc38f197293582ad7c67d1d0
#
_cell.length_a   1.000
_cell.length_b   1.000
_cell.length_c   1.000
_cell.angle_alpha   90.00
_cell.angle_beta   90.00
_cell.angle_gamma   90.00
#
_symmetry.space_group_name_H-M   'P 1'
#
loop_
_entity.id
_entity.type
_entity.pdbx_description
1 polymer ?
#
loop_
_entity_poly.entity_id
_entity_poly.type
_entity_poly.pdbx_seq_one_letter_code
_entity_poly.pdbx_strand_id
1 'polypeptide(L)'
;MTCAETTKPARAAGLSGWASALARSGAGLGLLAALACALSGCGTDYASSDPAFPGDFEARHPIALVSAPTSLDVYPVGGRLDARAAADLRAFAGRYRKFGSGEILILTPSRGSDAAAVSEIRRTLASAGLRGRVALGSYVASWSDSAPPIRVSFLGLKAEVKTPCGLWPEDLASGSSLEGWKNEPYANFGCANQSVLAAEVDDPRDFVQARTLGPSDVNMRTRAIEAVRNGQDPGTTWATGLTPIGGSSQ
;
A
#
# COMPACT_ATOMS: atom_id res chain seq x y z
N MET A 1 26.63 -36.48 -9.97
CA MET A 1 26.38 -37.48 -11.02
C MET A 1 26.83 -36.89 -12.33
N THR A 2 27.96 -37.40 -12.82
CA THR A 2 28.71 -36.99 -13.99
C THR A 2 28.09 -37.52 -15.27
N CYS A 3 27.99 -36.68 -16.31
CA CYS A 3 27.96 -37.14 -17.69
C CYS A 3 28.89 -36.26 -18.53
N ALA A 4 30.05 -36.81 -18.79
CA ALA A 4 30.96 -36.38 -19.83
C ALA A 4 30.56 -37.13 -21.11
N GLU A 5 30.40 -36.39 -22.20
CA GLU A 5 30.24 -37.00 -23.52
C GLU A 5 31.30 -36.45 -24.48
N THR A 6 32.19 -37.35 -24.83
CA THR A 6 33.38 -37.19 -25.66
C THR A 6 32.94 -37.31 -27.11
N THR A 7 33.13 -36.28 -27.92
CA THR A 7 32.97 -36.38 -29.38
C THR A 7 34.32 -36.24 -30.07
N LYS A 8 34.61 -37.25 -30.88
CA LYS A 8 35.80 -37.54 -31.63
C LYS A 8 35.94 -36.63 -32.88
N PRO A 9 37.12 -36.17 -33.27
CA PRO A 9 37.28 -35.33 -34.44
C PRO A 9 37.35 -36.13 -35.74
N ALA A 10 36.59 -35.67 -36.74
CA ALA A 10 36.67 -36.16 -38.11
C ALA A 10 37.78 -35.42 -38.88
N ARG A 11 38.58 -36.19 -39.61
CA ARG A 11 39.66 -35.73 -40.49
C ARG A 11 39.08 -34.96 -41.68
N ALA A 12 39.56 -33.76 -41.92
CA ALA A 12 39.32 -33.01 -43.15
C ALA A 12 40.41 -33.29 -44.18
N ALA A 13 39.98 -33.72 -45.35
CA ALA A 13 40.82 -33.84 -46.55
C ALA A 13 40.91 -32.44 -47.20
N GLY A 14 42.11 -32.15 -47.75
CA GLY A 14 42.46 -30.85 -48.27
C GLY A 14 41.77 -30.44 -49.56
N LEU A 15 41.54 -29.14 -49.66
CA LEU A 15 41.34 -28.38 -50.90
C LEU A 15 42.12 -27.07 -50.75
N SER A 16 43.35 -27.13 -51.29
CA SER A 16 44.20 -25.97 -51.50
C SER A 16 43.75 -25.24 -52.77
N GLY A 17 43.51 -23.94 -52.62
CA GLY A 17 43.58 -23.12 -53.82
C GLY A 17 42.38 -22.22 -54.12
N TRP A 18 41.89 -21.42 -53.16
CA TRP A 18 41.04 -20.27 -53.57
C TRP A 18 40.99 -19.20 -52.44
N ALA A 19 42.08 -18.98 -51.74
CA ALA A 19 42.10 -18.20 -50.49
C ALA A 19 42.66 -16.77 -50.64
N SER A 20 42.73 -16.18 -51.83
CA SER A 20 43.38 -14.85 -51.95
C SER A 20 42.45 -13.71 -52.43
N ALA A 21 41.15 -13.94 -52.67
CA ALA A 21 40.28 -12.89 -53.14
C ALA A 21 39.20 -12.43 -52.13
N LEU A 22 39.00 -13.11 -51.00
CA LEU A 22 37.93 -12.78 -50.00
C LEU A 22 38.46 -12.12 -48.72
N ALA A 23 39.77 -11.87 -48.61
CA ALA A 23 40.36 -11.33 -47.38
C ALA A 23 40.12 -9.82 -47.15
N ARG A 24 39.65 -9.06 -48.15
CA ARG A 24 39.40 -7.61 -48.00
C ARG A 24 37.97 -7.24 -47.66
N SER A 25 37.00 -8.12 -47.86
CA SER A 25 35.58 -7.88 -47.52
C SER A 25 35.23 -8.35 -46.10
N GLY A 26 36.02 -9.26 -45.51
CA GLY A 26 35.73 -9.82 -44.19
C GLY A 26 36.09 -8.91 -43.02
N ALA A 27 37.05 -8.01 -43.20
CA ALA A 27 37.46 -7.11 -42.11
C ALA A 27 36.40 -6.04 -41.77
N GLY A 28 35.65 -5.58 -42.76
CA GLY A 28 34.58 -4.62 -42.59
C GLY A 28 33.32 -5.21 -41.91
N LEU A 29 32.98 -6.46 -42.25
CA LEU A 29 31.83 -7.15 -41.63
C LEU A 29 32.15 -7.54 -40.18
N GLY A 30 33.37 -7.93 -39.86
CA GLY A 30 33.81 -8.26 -38.50
C GLY A 30 33.79 -7.05 -37.58
N LEU A 31 34.18 -5.87 -38.09
CA LEU A 31 34.17 -4.64 -37.31
C LEU A 31 32.71 -4.14 -37.04
N LEU A 32 31.82 -4.28 -38.01
CA LEU A 32 30.39 -3.96 -37.85
C LEU A 32 29.69 -4.91 -36.88
N ALA A 33 30.04 -6.20 -36.92
CA ALA A 33 29.47 -7.17 -35.96
C ALA A 33 30.01 -6.93 -34.52
N ALA A 34 31.30 -6.59 -34.38
CA ALA A 34 31.87 -6.23 -33.09
C ALA A 34 31.27 -4.92 -32.51
N LEU A 35 31.00 -3.94 -33.37
CA LEU A 35 30.36 -2.69 -32.97
C LEU A 35 28.89 -2.89 -32.60
N ALA A 36 28.17 -3.77 -33.28
CA ALA A 36 26.79 -4.14 -32.96
C ALA A 36 26.69 -4.88 -31.61
N CYS A 37 27.65 -5.75 -31.29
CA CYS A 37 27.73 -6.41 -29.98
C CYS A 37 28.09 -5.44 -28.84
N ALA A 38 28.86 -4.38 -29.12
CA ALA A 38 29.21 -3.38 -28.13
C ALA A 38 28.04 -2.41 -27.82
N LEU A 39 27.10 -2.23 -28.74
CA LEU A 39 25.92 -1.40 -28.54
C LEU A 39 24.72 -2.16 -27.92
N SER A 40 24.74 -3.48 -27.88
CA SER A 40 23.69 -4.28 -27.24
C SER A 40 23.86 -4.44 -25.73
N GLY A 41 24.84 -3.78 -25.13
CA GLY A 41 25.19 -3.89 -23.71
C GLY A 41 24.33 -3.09 -22.73
N CYS A 42 23.22 -2.48 -23.15
CA CYS A 42 22.34 -1.70 -22.25
C CYS A 42 20.97 -2.33 -22.01
N GLY A 43 20.89 -3.63 -22.01
CA GLY A 43 19.72 -4.38 -21.60
C GLY A 43 20.06 -5.29 -20.44
N THR A 44 20.44 -4.75 -19.29
CA THR A 44 20.39 -5.53 -18.07
C THR A 44 18.93 -5.59 -17.65
N ASP A 45 18.26 -6.66 -18.04
CA ASP A 45 17.03 -7.06 -17.36
C ASP A 45 17.38 -7.26 -15.89
N TYR A 46 17.15 -6.22 -15.09
CA TYR A 46 17.12 -6.31 -13.64
C TYR A 46 15.82 -7.01 -13.18
N ALA A 47 15.48 -8.09 -13.81
CA ALA A 47 14.61 -9.05 -13.19
C ALA A 47 15.50 -9.78 -12.18
N SER A 48 15.49 -9.35 -10.93
CA SER A 48 16.06 -10.15 -9.86
C SER A 48 15.28 -11.47 -9.87
N SER A 49 15.87 -12.49 -10.43
CA SER A 49 15.30 -13.83 -10.54
C SER A 49 15.39 -14.60 -9.23
N ASP A 50 15.62 -13.91 -8.11
CA ASP A 50 15.56 -14.51 -6.79
C ASP A 50 14.10 -14.50 -6.32
N PRO A 51 13.40 -15.65 -6.34
CA PRO A 51 12.04 -15.74 -5.84
C PRO A 51 11.92 -15.42 -4.34
N ALA A 52 13.03 -15.44 -3.61
CA ALA A 52 13.10 -15.05 -2.20
C ALA A 52 13.13 -13.52 -2.01
N PHE A 53 13.47 -12.76 -3.05
CA PHE A 53 13.59 -11.32 -2.98
C PHE A 53 13.01 -10.66 -4.24
N PRO A 54 11.69 -10.56 -4.37
CA PRO A 54 11.08 -9.85 -5.49
C PRO A 54 11.55 -8.39 -5.48
N GLY A 55 12.03 -7.90 -6.62
CA GLY A 55 12.46 -6.51 -6.79
C GLY A 55 11.33 -5.50 -6.55
N ASP A 56 10.10 -5.94 -6.75
CA ASP A 56 8.91 -5.16 -6.50
C ASP A 56 8.55 -5.15 -5.00
N PHE A 57 8.51 -3.96 -4.42
CA PHE A 57 8.15 -3.78 -3.00
C PHE A 57 6.68 -4.14 -2.71
N GLU A 58 5.79 -4.06 -3.68
CA GLU A 58 4.39 -4.47 -3.53
C GLU A 58 4.29 -5.98 -3.33
N ALA A 59 5.11 -6.74 -4.05
CA ALA A 59 5.18 -8.20 -3.88
C ALA A 59 5.84 -8.60 -2.55
N ARG A 60 6.82 -7.81 -2.07
CA ARG A 60 7.48 -8.05 -0.78
C ARG A 60 6.60 -7.69 0.42
N HIS A 61 5.82 -6.64 0.30
CA HIS A 61 4.96 -6.10 1.35
C HIS A 61 3.50 -6.05 0.90
N PRO A 62 2.87 -7.21 0.60
CA PRO A 62 1.52 -7.23 0.09
C PRO A 62 0.53 -6.72 1.13
N ILE A 63 -0.39 -5.88 0.68
CA ILE A 63 -1.54 -5.46 1.48
C ILE A 63 -2.53 -6.60 1.51
N ALA A 64 -2.96 -7.00 2.70
CA ALA A 64 -3.95 -8.04 2.90
C ALA A 64 -5.14 -7.52 3.70
N LEU A 65 -6.31 -8.09 3.45
CA LEU A 65 -7.50 -7.85 4.26
C LEU A 65 -7.45 -8.72 5.50
N VAL A 66 -7.58 -8.10 6.66
CA VAL A 66 -7.56 -8.78 7.96
C VAL A 66 -8.76 -8.34 8.80
N SER A 67 -9.21 -9.24 9.68
CA SER A 67 -10.14 -8.89 10.74
C SER A 67 -9.32 -8.43 11.94
N ALA A 68 -9.36 -7.14 12.24
CA ALA A 68 -8.60 -6.56 13.33
C ALA A 68 -9.52 -5.76 14.29
N PRO A 69 -9.16 -5.68 15.58
CA PRO A 69 -9.93 -4.92 16.52
C PRO A 69 -9.90 -3.43 16.17
N THR A 70 -11.08 -2.83 16.14
CA THR A 70 -11.26 -1.39 16.05
C THR A 70 -11.83 -0.93 17.39
N SER A 71 -11.13 -0.03 18.07
CA SER A 71 -11.51 0.46 19.41
C SER A 71 -11.72 1.97 19.41
N LEU A 72 -12.62 2.40 20.28
CA LEU A 72 -12.89 3.78 20.64
C LEU A 72 -12.84 3.89 22.15
N ASP A 73 -11.96 4.72 22.68
CA ASP A 73 -11.90 5.04 24.10
C ASP A 73 -12.79 6.26 24.40
N VAL A 74 -13.77 6.07 25.30
CA VAL A 74 -14.77 7.06 25.66
C VAL A 74 -14.50 7.50 27.11
N TYR A 75 -14.38 8.81 27.33
CA TYR A 75 -14.15 9.44 28.61
C TYR A 75 -15.42 10.16 29.08
N PRO A 76 -16.26 9.51 29.87
CA PRO A 76 -17.50 10.17 30.38
C PRO A 76 -17.16 11.21 31.46
N VAL A 77 -17.93 12.30 31.50
CA VAL A 77 -17.80 13.31 32.53
C VAL A 77 -19.13 13.33 33.33
N GLY A 78 -19.05 12.99 34.60
CA GLY A 78 -20.23 12.90 35.45
C GLY A 78 -21.29 11.93 34.95
N GLY A 79 -20.87 10.82 34.37
CA GLY A 79 -21.76 9.77 33.86
C GLY A 79 -22.44 10.07 32.53
N ARG A 80 -22.04 11.13 31.84
CA ARG A 80 -22.61 11.56 30.56
C ARG A 80 -21.56 11.63 29.46
N LEU A 81 -22.04 11.46 28.24
CA LEU A 81 -21.23 11.71 27.05
C LEU A 81 -21.33 13.19 26.66
N ASP A 82 -20.21 13.82 26.42
CA ASP A 82 -20.19 15.12 25.76
C ASP A 82 -20.60 15.01 24.27
N ALA A 83 -20.83 16.14 23.63
CA ALA A 83 -21.30 16.18 22.25
C ALA A 83 -20.32 15.54 21.29
N ARG A 84 -19.01 15.66 21.55
CA ARG A 84 -17.93 15.08 20.74
C ARG A 84 -17.90 13.57 20.90
N ALA A 85 -17.84 13.04 22.13
CA ALA A 85 -17.86 11.60 22.37
C ALA A 85 -19.12 10.94 21.79
N ALA A 86 -20.28 11.62 21.86
CA ALA A 86 -21.49 11.13 21.23
C ALA A 86 -21.41 11.12 19.69
N ALA A 87 -20.75 12.10 19.08
CA ALA A 87 -20.52 12.13 17.63
C ALA A 87 -19.53 11.03 17.20
N ASP A 88 -18.44 10.87 17.95
CA ASP A 88 -17.42 9.84 17.69
C ASP A 88 -18.03 8.42 17.80
N LEU A 89 -18.90 8.21 18.78
CA LEU A 89 -19.60 6.95 18.95
C LEU A 89 -20.59 6.66 17.80
N ARG A 90 -21.26 7.69 17.25
CA ARG A 90 -22.11 7.52 16.05
C ARG A 90 -21.26 7.18 14.81
N ALA A 91 -20.12 7.86 14.64
CA ALA A 91 -19.16 7.55 13.56
C ALA A 91 -18.63 6.11 13.68
N PHE A 92 -18.31 5.69 14.91
CA PHE A 92 -17.89 4.32 15.21
C PHE A 92 -19.00 3.31 14.87
N ALA A 93 -20.25 3.59 15.21
CA ALA A 93 -21.39 2.76 14.83
C ALA A 93 -21.59 2.70 13.30
N GLY A 94 -21.35 3.79 12.60
CA GLY A 94 -21.33 3.83 11.14
C GLY A 94 -20.25 2.92 10.53
N ARG A 95 -19.05 2.97 11.11
CA ARG A 95 -17.93 2.10 10.70
C ARG A 95 -18.25 0.62 10.98
N TYR A 96 -18.83 0.30 12.13
CA TYR A 96 -19.28 -1.06 12.42
C TYR A 96 -20.27 -1.57 11.37
N ARG A 97 -21.25 -0.78 10.96
CA ARG A 97 -22.22 -1.20 9.93
C ARG A 97 -21.59 -1.46 8.59
N LYS A 98 -20.51 -0.74 8.26
CA LYS A 98 -19.80 -0.89 6.98
C LYS A 98 -18.83 -2.07 6.98
N PHE A 99 -18.10 -2.27 8.07
CA PHE A 99 -16.94 -3.18 8.13
C PHE A 99 -16.95 -4.13 9.31
N GLY A 100 -17.85 -3.96 10.28
CA GLY A 100 -17.85 -4.73 11.51
C GLY A 100 -18.41 -6.12 11.36
N SER A 101 -17.88 -7.04 12.15
CA SER A 101 -18.38 -8.40 12.32
C SER A 101 -18.49 -8.76 13.80
N GLY A 102 -19.40 -9.68 14.11
CA GLY A 102 -19.59 -10.14 15.48
C GLY A 102 -20.28 -9.13 16.38
N GLU A 103 -19.97 -9.18 17.67
CA GLU A 103 -20.53 -8.31 18.70
C GLU A 103 -19.63 -7.09 18.95
N ILE A 104 -20.27 -6.01 19.37
CA ILE A 104 -19.57 -4.83 19.90
C ILE A 104 -19.33 -5.08 21.38
N LEU A 105 -18.09 -5.05 21.81
CA LEU A 105 -17.69 -5.24 23.19
C LEU A 105 -17.51 -3.88 23.87
N ILE A 106 -18.24 -3.65 24.95
CA ILE A 106 -18.05 -2.50 25.84
C ILE A 106 -17.31 -2.98 27.08
N LEU A 107 -16.07 -2.54 27.23
CA LEU A 107 -15.22 -2.84 28.37
C LEU A 107 -15.24 -1.65 29.34
N THR A 108 -15.63 -1.91 30.56
CA THR A 108 -15.59 -0.93 31.66
C THR A 108 -14.38 -1.19 32.54
N PRO A 109 -13.75 -0.14 33.08
CA PRO A 109 -12.70 -0.35 34.07
C PRO A 109 -13.29 -1.02 35.31
N SER A 110 -12.55 -1.97 35.88
CA SER A 110 -12.95 -2.68 37.12
C SER A 110 -13.08 -1.77 38.33
N ARG A 111 -12.49 -0.57 38.25
CA ARG A 111 -12.61 0.49 39.24
C ARG A 111 -13.27 1.71 38.61
N GLY A 112 -14.32 2.24 39.27
CA GLY A 112 -14.96 3.47 38.82
C GLY A 112 -15.85 3.30 37.59
N SER A 113 -16.44 2.11 37.38
CA SER A 113 -17.38 1.90 36.28
C SER A 113 -18.62 2.77 36.48
N ASP A 114 -18.94 3.61 35.50
CA ASP A 114 -20.10 4.46 35.51
C ASP A 114 -21.24 3.80 34.73
N ALA A 115 -22.21 3.23 35.46
CA ALA A 115 -23.35 2.55 34.86
C ALA A 115 -24.23 3.49 34.03
N ALA A 116 -24.27 4.78 34.37
CA ALA A 116 -25.04 5.79 33.64
C ALA A 116 -24.40 6.02 32.27
N ALA A 117 -23.07 6.18 32.21
CA ALA A 117 -22.32 6.32 30.95
C ALA A 117 -22.46 5.08 30.05
N VAL A 118 -22.36 3.87 30.61
CA VAL A 118 -22.59 2.62 29.87
C VAL A 118 -23.99 2.57 29.26
N SER A 119 -25.02 2.98 30.06
CA SER A 119 -26.40 3.02 29.57
C SER A 119 -26.61 4.03 28.44
N GLU A 120 -25.88 5.14 28.47
CA GLU A 120 -25.92 6.18 27.42
C GLU A 120 -25.20 5.71 26.15
N ILE A 121 -24.02 5.05 26.26
CA ILE A 121 -23.34 4.41 25.16
C ILE A 121 -24.28 3.39 24.48
N ARG A 122 -24.92 2.51 25.26
CA ARG A 122 -25.85 1.52 24.71
C ARG A 122 -27.04 2.16 24.01
N ARG A 123 -27.61 3.25 24.56
CA ARG A 123 -28.69 3.99 23.91
C ARG A 123 -28.24 4.59 22.58
N THR A 124 -27.05 5.18 22.54
CA THR A 124 -26.48 5.77 21.32
C THR A 124 -26.25 4.71 20.25
N LEU A 125 -25.66 3.54 20.59
CA LEU A 125 -25.53 2.43 19.69
C LEU A 125 -26.87 1.87 19.22
N ALA A 126 -27.85 1.77 20.13
CA ALA A 126 -29.20 1.30 19.80
C ALA A 126 -29.92 2.26 18.84
N SER A 127 -29.75 3.57 19.00
CA SER A 127 -30.32 4.58 18.08
C SER A 127 -29.69 4.50 16.69
N ALA A 128 -28.43 4.01 16.60
CA ALA A 128 -27.75 3.72 15.35
C ALA A 128 -28.10 2.35 14.72
N GLY A 129 -29.13 1.65 15.28
CA GLY A 129 -29.59 0.37 14.75
C GLY A 129 -28.84 -0.87 15.23
N LEU A 130 -27.99 -0.75 16.27
CA LEU A 130 -27.12 -1.84 16.74
C LEU A 130 -27.67 -2.51 18.02
N ARG A 131 -28.96 -2.57 18.17
CA ARG A 131 -29.62 -3.28 19.30
C ARG A 131 -29.30 -4.78 19.26
N GLY A 132 -28.98 -5.36 20.41
CA GLY A 132 -28.72 -6.79 20.56
C GLY A 132 -27.39 -7.29 20.07
N ARG A 133 -26.50 -6.40 19.61
CA ARG A 133 -25.14 -6.73 19.20
C ARG A 133 -24.07 -6.22 20.16
N VAL A 134 -24.41 -6.03 21.42
CA VAL A 134 -23.53 -5.42 22.42
C VAL A 134 -23.31 -6.40 23.55
N ALA A 135 -22.05 -6.79 23.75
CA ALA A 135 -21.59 -7.52 24.92
C ALA A 135 -20.93 -6.57 25.94
N LEU A 136 -21.04 -6.87 27.21
CA LEU A 136 -20.43 -6.10 28.30
C LEU A 136 -19.30 -6.92 28.91
N GLY A 137 -18.18 -6.26 29.24
CA GLY A 137 -17.08 -6.84 29.92
C GLY A 137 -16.39 -5.82 30.82
N SER A 138 -15.35 -6.26 31.51
CA SER A 138 -14.53 -5.39 32.36
C SER A 138 -13.06 -5.61 32.05
N TYR A 139 -12.24 -4.59 32.31
CA TYR A 139 -10.78 -4.69 32.19
C TYR A 139 -10.10 -4.09 33.43
N VAL A 140 -8.92 -4.55 33.73
CA VAL A 140 -8.12 -3.99 34.83
C VAL A 140 -7.39 -2.75 34.32
N ALA A 141 -7.81 -1.58 34.78
CA ALA A 141 -7.12 -0.33 34.45
C ALA A 141 -5.76 -0.23 35.14
N SER A 142 -4.81 0.44 34.52
CA SER A 142 -3.51 0.73 35.14
C SER A 142 -3.70 1.62 36.38
N TRP A 143 -2.83 1.44 37.38
CA TRP A 143 -2.82 2.28 38.56
C TRP A 143 -2.44 3.73 38.29
N SER A 144 -1.75 3.99 37.17
CA SER A 144 -1.40 5.34 36.71
C SER A 144 -2.53 6.10 36.09
N ASP A 145 -3.62 5.42 35.69
CA ASP A 145 -4.75 6.05 35.01
C ASP A 145 -5.69 6.69 36.01
N SER A 146 -5.66 8.00 36.10
CA SER A 146 -6.55 8.78 36.97
C SER A 146 -8.02 8.75 36.50
N ALA A 147 -8.27 8.57 35.20
CA ALA A 147 -9.59 8.49 34.59
C ALA A 147 -9.57 7.42 33.47
N PRO A 148 -9.68 6.12 33.80
CA PRO A 148 -9.65 5.07 32.81
C PRO A 148 -10.91 5.14 31.90
N PRO A 149 -10.75 5.01 30.56
CA PRO A 149 -11.84 5.12 29.61
C PRO A 149 -12.78 3.91 29.64
N ILE A 150 -14.00 4.10 29.18
CA ILE A 150 -14.85 3.01 28.71
C ILE A 150 -14.40 2.69 27.29
N ARG A 151 -13.94 1.46 27.05
CA ARG A 151 -13.46 1.03 25.74
C ARG A 151 -14.55 0.31 24.98
N VAL A 152 -14.90 0.84 23.80
CA VAL A 152 -15.85 0.21 22.88
C VAL A 152 -15.07 -0.36 21.72
N SER A 153 -15.23 -1.66 21.40
CA SER A 153 -14.46 -2.31 20.34
C SER A 153 -15.30 -3.31 19.55
N PHE A 154 -14.89 -3.56 18.31
CA PHE A 154 -15.43 -4.63 17.48
C PHE A 154 -14.34 -5.16 16.57
N LEU A 155 -14.57 -6.33 15.97
CA LEU A 155 -13.73 -6.84 14.89
C LEU A 155 -14.18 -6.24 13.56
N GLY A 156 -13.30 -5.46 12.95
CA GLY A 156 -13.54 -4.79 11.68
C GLY A 156 -12.60 -5.28 10.59
N LEU A 157 -13.08 -5.24 9.34
CA LEU A 157 -12.24 -5.45 8.18
C LEU A 157 -11.28 -4.27 8.04
N LYS A 158 -9.98 -4.56 7.93
CA LYS A 158 -8.92 -3.60 7.68
C LYS A 158 -8.00 -4.09 6.58
N ALA A 159 -7.37 -3.15 5.89
CA ALA A 159 -6.21 -3.45 5.07
C ALA A 159 -4.95 -3.27 5.92
N GLU A 160 -4.03 -4.22 5.82
CA GLU A 160 -2.82 -4.23 6.62
C GLU A 160 -1.69 -4.93 5.85
N VAL A 161 -0.46 -4.44 6.00
CA VAL A 161 0.74 -5.13 5.52
C VAL A 161 1.13 -6.17 6.55
N LYS A 162 1.28 -7.43 6.13
CA LYS A 162 1.60 -8.53 7.04
C LYS A 162 3.03 -8.52 7.57
N THR A 163 3.95 -7.93 6.80
CA THR A 163 5.35 -7.82 7.19
C THR A 163 5.54 -6.67 8.18
N PRO A 164 6.28 -6.87 9.28
CA PRO A 164 6.57 -5.77 10.20
C PRO A 164 7.44 -4.72 9.51
N CYS A 165 7.01 -3.46 9.55
CA CYS A 165 7.78 -2.32 9.06
C CYS A 165 8.72 -1.79 10.15
N GLY A 166 9.72 -1.01 9.74
CA GLY A 166 10.67 -0.38 10.66
C GLY A 166 11.91 -1.23 10.96
N LEU A 167 12.05 -2.38 10.32
CA LEU A 167 13.26 -3.20 10.43
C LEU A 167 14.33 -2.66 9.48
N TRP A 168 15.13 -1.74 9.97
CA TRP A 168 16.22 -1.14 9.21
C TRP A 168 17.47 -2.03 9.29
N PRO A 169 18.24 -2.16 8.19
CA PRO A 169 19.53 -2.81 8.26
C PRO A 169 20.46 -2.03 9.19
N GLU A 170 21.32 -2.73 9.91
CA GLU A 170 22.27 -2.12 10.86
C GLU A 170 23.26 -1.19 10.17
N ASP A 171 23.51 -1.40 8.90
CA ASP A 171 24.48 -0.66 8.11
C ASP A 171 23.90 -0.17 6.76
N LEU A 172 23.31 1.02 6.80
CA LEU A 172 22.77 1.69 5.59
C LEU A 172 23.85 2.47 4.80
N ALA A 173 24.97 2.80 5.42
CA ALA A 173 25.86 3.84 4.88
C ALA A 173 27.35 3.50 4.89
N SER A 174 27.81 2.51 5.62
CA SER A 174 29.25 2.24 5.77
C SER A 174 29.86 1.56 4.56
N GLY A 175 29.03 0.98 3.66
CA GLY A 175 29.52 0.23 2.51
C GLY A 175 30.27 -1.06 2.88
N SER A 176 30.25 -1.46 4.15
CA SER A 176 30.90 -2.68 4.63
C SER A 176 30.01 -3.91 4.51
N SER A 177 28.69 -3.74 4.37
CA SER A 177 27.77 -4.84 4.17
C SER A 177 27.77 -5.30 2.70
N LEU A 178 27.74 -6.61 2.50
CA LEU A 178 27.60 -7.21 1.16
C LEU A 178 26.29 -6.75 0.46
N GLU A 179 25.28 -6.39 1.22
CA GLU A 179 23.99 -5.90 0.71
C GLU A 179 24.13 -4.53 0.03
N GLY A 180 24.93 -3.61 0.59
CA GLY A 180 25.18 -2.30 -0.01
C GLY A 180 25.87 -2.38 -1.38
N TRP A 181 26.69 -3.40 -1.60
CA TRP A 181 27.41 -3.60 -2.86
C TRP A 181 26.56 -4.22 -3.98
N LYS A 182 25.48 -4.92 -3.63
CA LYS A 182 24.58 -5.53 -4.61
C LYS A 182 23.67 -4.52 -5.31
N ASN A 183 23.59 -3.29 -4.80
CA ASN A 183 22.67 -2.26 -5.28
C ASN A 183 21.21 -2.75 -5.30
N GLU A 184 20.83 -3.60 -4.35
CA GLU A 184 19.48 -4.11 -4.15
C GLU A 184 18.76 -3.29 -3.09
N PRO A 185 17.44 -3.05 -3.23
CA PRO A 185 16.66 -2.42 -2.19
C PRO A 185 16.67 -3.29 -0.92
N TYR A 186 16.93 -2.71 0.23
CA TYR A 186 16.87 -3.43 1.50
C TYR A 186 15.48 -3.99 1.78
N ALA A 187 15.39 -5.05 2.59
CA ALA A 187 14.17 -5.84 2.81
C ALA A 187 12.95 -5.00 3.25
N ASN A 188 13.19 -3.95 4.03
CA ASN A 188 12.14 -3.06 4.54
C ASN A 188 11.73 -1.94 3.55
N PHE A 189 12.41 -1.83 2.40
CA PHE A 189 12.08 -0.79 1.41
C PHE A 189 10.65 -0.95 0.90
N GLY A 190 9.89 0.15 0.93
CA GLY A 190 8.50 0.18 0.50
C GLY A 190 7.47 -0.25 1.55
N CYS A 191 7.89 -0.89 2.66
CA CYS A 191 6.96 -1.35 3.72
C CYS A 191 6.12 -0.19 4.28
N ALA A 192 6.76 0.93 4.61
CA ALA A 192 6.06 2.11 5.13
C ALA A 192 5.06 2.69 4.13
N ASN A 193 5.43 2.77 2.85
CA ASN A 193 4.52 3.24 1.79
C ASN A 193 3.28 2.37 1.67
N GLN A 194 3.46 1.04 1.67
CA GLN A 194 2.34 0.11 1.63
C GLN A 194 1.46 0.20 2.88
N SER A 195 2.07 0.41 4.05
CA SER A 195 1.32 0.60 5.29
C SER A 195 0.51 1.88 5.31
N VAL A 196 1.06 2.98 4.79
CA VAL A 196 0.35 4.27 4.63
C VAL A 196 -0.79 4.09 3.64
N LEU A 197 -0.55 3.50 2.48
CA LEU A 197 -1.59 3.22 1.48
C LEU A 197 -2.72 2.37 2.06
N ALA A 198 -2.39 1.32 2.82
CA ALA A 198 -3.38 0.48 3.49
C ALA A 198 -4.23 1.25 4.51
N ALA A 199 -3.64 2.26 5.18
CA ALA A 199 -4.31 3.07 6.18
C ALA A 199 -5.18 4.19 5.58
N GLU A 200 -4.83 4.71 4.39
CA GLU A 200 -5.53 5.82 3.74
C GLU A 200 -6.78 5.40 2.98
N VAL A 201 -6.86 4.15 2.54
CA VAL A 201 -8.03 3.67 1.79
C VAL A 201 -9.24 3.52 2.69
N ASP A 202 -10.34 4.22 2.36
CA ASP A 202 -11.58 4.21 3.14
C ASP A 202 -12.28 2.84 3.15
N ASP A 203 -12.28 2.14 2.03
CA ASP A 203 -12.85 0.79 1.95
C ASP A 203 -11.75 -0.24 1.65
N PRO A 204 -11.37 -1.07 2.63
CA PRO A 204 -10.33 -2.08 2.43
C PRO A 204 -10.58 -3.04 1.26
N ARG A 205 -11.85 -3.23 0.90
CA ARG A 205 -12.25 -4.12 -0.22
C ARG A 205 -11.78 -3.62 -1.57
N ASP A 206 -11.49 -2.31 -1.70
CA ASP A 206 -10.99 -1.71 -2.94
C ASP A 206 -9.61 -2.27 -3.36
N PHE A 207 -8.85 -2.86 -2.41
CA PHE A 207 -7.62 -3.58 -2.73
C PHE A 207 -7.85 -4.93 -3.41
N VAL A 208 -9.03 -5.52 -3.28
CA VAL A 208 -9.36 -6.81 -3.90
C VAL A 208 -10.21 -6.62 -5.14
N GLN A 209 -11.15 -5.70 -5.10
CA GLN A 209 -12.06 -5.43 -6.20
C GLN A 209 -12.37 -3.94 -6.26
N ALA A 210 -12.02 -3.31 -7.36
CA ALA A 210 -12.38 -1.93 -7.60
C ALA A 210 -13.89 -1.75 -7.62
N ARG A 211 -14.36 -0.68 -7.01
CA ARG A 211 -15.78 -0.30 -7.08
C ARG A 211 -16.17 0.08 -8.50
N THR A 212 -17.42 -0.21 -8.86
CA THR A 212 -17.97 0.29 -10.12
C THR A 212 -17.96 1.82 -10.13
N LEU A 213 -17.56 2.39 -11.25
CA LEU A 213 -17.65 3.84 -11.45
C LEU A 213 -19.10 4.28 -11.26
N GLY A 214 -19.29 5.36 -10.51
CA GLY A 214 -20.59 6.01 -10.43
C GLY A 214 -21.07 6.51 -11.80
N PRO A 215 -22.36 6.79 -11.95
CA PRO A 215 -22.86 7.37 -13.20
C PRO A 215 -22.13 8.70 -13.47
N SER A 216 -21.68 8.87 -14.72
CA SER A 216 -21.03 10.11 -15.14
C SER A 216 -22.01 11.29 -15.03
N ASP A 217 -21.49 12.47 -14.64
CA ASP A 217 -22.28 13.69 -14.65
C ASP A 217 -22.72 14.02 -16.09
N VAL A 218 -24.01 13.83 -16.35
CA VAL A 218 -24.63 14.04 -17.67
C VAL A 218 -24.46 15.49 -18.12
N ASN A 219 -24.56 16.46 -17.21
CA ASN A 219 -24.47 17.87 -17.55
C ASN A 219 -23.03 18.27 -17.95
N MET A 220 -22.02 17.78 -17.20
CA MET A 220 -20.63 17.99 -17.60
C MET A 220 -20.32 17.33 -18.94
N ARG A 221 -20.78 16.11 -19.13
CA ARG A 221 -20.57 15.36 -20.37
C ARG A 221 -21.23 16.05 -21.57
N THR A 222 -22.46 16.54 -21.42
CA THR A 222 -23.17 17.25 -22.47
C THR A 222 -22.45 18.54 -22.85
N ARG A 223 -22.02 19.34 -21.87
CA ARG A 223 -21.24 20.56 -22.11
C ARG A 223 -19.93 20.28 -22.86
N ALA A 224 -19.22 19.21 -22.46
CA ALA A 224 -17.98 18.83 -23.14
C ALA A 224 -18.23 18.43 -24.61
N ILE A 225 -19.31 17.68 -24.88
CA ILE A 225 -19.69 17.28 -26.23
C ILE A 225 -20.07 18.50 -27.06
N GLU A 226 -20.83 19.43 -26.51
CA GLU A 226 -21.23 20.67 -27.19
C GLU A 226 -20.02 21.56 -27.51
N ALA A 227 -19.06 21.70 -26.57
CA ALA A 227 -17.82 22.43 -26.82
C ALA A 227 -17.06 21.84 -28.02
N VAL A 228 -16.86 20.50 -28.04
CA VAL A 228 -16.19 19.83 -29.16
C VAL A 228 -16.93 20.04 -30.49
N ARG A 229 -18.25 19.93 -30.48
CA ARG A 229 -19.06 20.16 -31.70
C ARG A 229 -18.94 21.60 -32.25
N ASN A 230 -18.72 22.56 -31.35
CA ASN A 230 -18.52 23.96 -31.69
C ASN A 230 -17.04 24.29 -31.98
N GLY A 231 -16.15 23.28 -32.05
CA GLY A 231 -14.73 23.49 -32.30
C GLY A 231 -13.98 24.12 -31.11
N GLN A 232 -14.57 24.09 -29.93
CA GLN A 232 -13.96 24.61 -28.70
C GLN A 232 -13.32 23.48 -27.90
N ASP A 233 -12.21 23.79 -27.22
CA ASP A 233 -11.59 22.84 -26.29
C ASP A 233 -12.51 22.60 -25.07
N PRO A 234 -12.94 21.36 -24.78
CA PRO A 234 -13.75 21.05 -23.61
C PRO A 234 -12.95 21.11 -22.30
N GLY A 235 -11.64 21.30 -22.38
CA GLY A 235 -10.76 21.44 -21.22
C GLY A 235 -11.14 22.64 -20.36
N THR A 236 -11.03 22.47 -19.05
CA THR A 236 -11.20 23.57 -18.10
C THR A 236 -10.02 24.52 -18.27
N THR A 237 -10.27 25.77 -18.68
CA THR A 237 -9.27 26.82 -18.58
C THR A 237 -8.97 27.05 -17.09
N TRP A 238 -7.91 26.44 -16.61
CA TRP A 238 -7.40 26.77 -15.30
C TRP A 238 -6.96 28.23 -15.34
N ALA A 239 -7.69 29.10 -14.67
CA ALA A 239 -7.15 30.42 -14.35
C ALA A 239 -5.94 30.20 -13.47
N THR A 240 -4.75 30.20 -14.05
CA THR A 240 -3.50 30.34 -13.30
C THR A 240 -3.47 31.74 -12.76
N GLY A 241 -4.31 32.01 -11.75
CA GLY A 241 -4.09 33.16 -10.89
C GLY A 241 -2.71 32.92 -10.29
N LEU A 242 -1.77 33.73 -10.71
CA LEU A 242 -0.46 33.84 -10.07
C LEU A 242 -0.71 34.27 -8.62
N THR A 243 -1.00 33.30 -7.76
CA THR A 243 -0.81 33.50 -6.32
C THR A 243 0.70 33.39 -6.13
N PRO A 244 1.43 34.49 -5.87
CA PRO A 244 2.86 34.40 -5.62
C PRO A 244 3.04 33.57 -4.34
N ILE A 245 3.43 32.34 -4.50
CA ILE A 245 3.91 31.51 -3.39
C ILE A 245 5.27 32.09 -3.03
N GLY A 246 5.34 32.84 -1.92
CA GLY A 246 6.60 33.30 -1.34
C GLY A 246 6.91 34.78 -1.50
N GLY A 247 5.98 35.67 -1.23
CA GLY A 247 6.30 37.00 -0.82
C GLY A 247 6.71 37.04 0.65
N SER A 248 7.96 36.69 0.97
CA SER A 248 8.57 37.13 2.23
C SER A 248 8.77 38.62 2.10
N SER A 249 7.91 39.41 2.74
CA SER A 249 8.15 40.83 2.97
C SER A 249 9.44 40.96 3.78
N GLN A 250 10.42 41.64 3.19
CA GLN A 250 11.53 42.28 3.94
C GLN A 250 11.00 43.46 4.73
#